data_9f6c7bca7e39a12534c5d631679c77fa
#
_entry.id   9f6c7bca7e39a12534c5d631679c77fa
#
_cell.length_a   1.000
_cell.length_b   1.000
_cell.length_c   1.000
_cell.angle_alpha   90.00
_cell.angle_beta   90.00
_cell.angle_gamma   90.00
#
_symmetry.space_group_name_H-M   'P 1'
#
loop_
_entity.id
_entity.type
_entity.pdbx_description
1 polymer ?
#
loop_
_entity_poly.entity_id
_entity_poly.type
_entity_poly.pdbx_seq_one_letter_code
_entity_poly.pdbx_strand_id
1 'polypeptide(L)'
;LRVGPIFRAPNKDYLLPRILIGLMGLVMLGATIPAYANPTSNPGLINLVDPALSLGETAGAFLGRQLTVILVALIGAVTGLRHLVMIGGFGMAFMNGHDAILMGLVGGPDFRVAAIAGLVFAVLGLLSIVLVWRAPKA
;
A
#
# COMPACT_ATOMS: atom_id res chain seq x y z
N LEU A 1 33.51 5.47 -11.18
CA LEU A 1 32.25 5.23 -10.47
C LEU A 1 32.45 3.99 -9.59
N ARG A 2 32.72 4.18 -8.28
CA ARG A 2 32.70 3.07 -7.33
C ARG A 2 31.22 2.78 -7.03
N VAL A 3 30.69 1.73 -7.62
CA VAL A 3 29.41 1.15 -7.20
C VAL A 3 29.67 0.53 -5.83
N GLY A 4 29.32 1.25 -4.77
CA GLY A 4 29.34 0.69 -3.42
C GLY A 4 28.38 -0.50 -3.33
N PRO A 5 28.56 -1.42 -2.37
CA PRO A 5 27.73 -2.60 -2.26
C PRO A 5 26.25 -2.17 -2.14
N ILE A 6 25.45 -2.61 -3.10
CA ILE A 6 24.01 -2.29 -3.21
C ILE A 6 23.23 -2.81 -2.00
N PHE A 7 23.81 -3.78 -1.28
CA PHE A 7 23.24 -4.36 -0.06
C PHE A 7 24.12 -3.99 1.16
N ARG A 8 23.90 -2.79 1.72
CA ARG A 8 24.28 -2.56 3.12
C ARG A 8 23.36 -3.39 4.02
N ALA A 9 23.93 -3.93 5.10
CA ALA A 9 23.13 -4.57 6.15
C ALA A 9 21.97 -3.63 6.56
N PRO A 10 20.73 -4.14 6.65
CA PRO A 10 19.59 -3.30 6.93
C PRO A 10 19.78 -2.63 8.28
N ASN A 11 19.68 -1.30 8.30
CA ASN A 11 19.82 -0.53 9.53
C ASN A 11 18.70 -0.92 10.49
N LYS A 12 19.05 -1.33 11.71
CA LYS A 12 18.08 -1.73 12.76
C LYS A 12 17.14 -0.59 13.13
N ASP A 13 17.56 0.68 12.93
CA ASP A 13 16.76 1.87 13.22
C ASP A 13 15.48 1.98 12.36
N TYR A 14 15.42 1.24 11.24
CA TYR A 14 14.25 1.20 10.37
C TYR A 14 13.41 -0.08 10.51
N LEU A 15 13.68 -0.90 11.53
CA LEU A 15 12.98 -2.18 11.65
C LEU A 15 11.47 -2.01 11.77
N LEU A 16 11.01 -1.12 12.66
CA LEU A 16 9.57 -0.88 12.88
C LEU A 16 8.86 -0.36 11.62
N PRO A 17 9.31 0.74 10.97
CA PRO A 17 8.67 1.19 9.72
C PRO A 17 8.71 0.14 8.60
N ARG A 18 9.76 -0.68 8.51
CA ARG A 18 9.83 -1.80 7.56
C ARG A 18 8.77 -2.85 7.84
N ILE A 19 8.60 -3.23 9.11
CA ILE A 19 7.55 -4.18 9.52
C ILE A 19 6.17 -3.60 9.16
N LEU A 20 5.92 -2.35 9.47
CA LEU A 20 4.63 -1.71 9.19
C LEU A 20 4.29 -1.74 7.70
N ILE A 21 5.17 -1.21 6.83
CA ILE A 21 4.89 -1.21 5.39
C ILE A 21 4.88 -2.61 4.79
N GLY A 22 5.68 -3.54 5.32
CA GLY A 22 5.72 -4.93 4.90
C GLY A 22 4.41 -5.66 5.20
N LEU A 23 3.90 -5.53 6.42
CA LEU A 23 2.61 -6.12 6.81
C LEU A 23 1.45 -5.51 6.00
N MET A 24 1.43 -4.18 5.85
CA MET A 24 0.42 -3.52 5.01
C MET A 24 0.50 -4.04 3.56
N GLY A 25 1.69 -4.13 3.01
CA GLY A 25 1.92 -4.67 1.66
C GLY A 25 1.41 -6.10 1.51
N LEU A 26 1.67 -6.97 2.49
CA LEU A 26 1.20 -8.37 2.46
C LEU A 26 -0.33 -8.46 2.56
N VAL A 27 -0.96 -7.68 3.45
CA VAL A 27 -2.42 -7.66 3.57
C VAL A 27 -3.06 -7.17 2.28
N MET A 28 -2.56 -6.07 1.71
CA MET A 28 -3.06 -5.56 0.44
C MET A 28 -2.80 -6.52 -0.73
N LEU A 29 -1.66 -7.21 -0.76
CA LEU A 29 -1.38 -8.21 -1.78
C LEU A 29 -2.40 -9.35 -1.73
N GLY A 30 -2.73 -9.82 -0.51
CA GLY A 30 -3.76 -10.82 -0.28
C GLY A 30 -5.15 -10.41 -0.78
N ALA A 31 -5.48 -9.11 -0.74
CA ALA A 31 -6.73 -8.59 -1.29
C ALA A 31 -6.65 -8.31 -2.81
N THR A 32 -5.46 -8.02 -3.33
CA THR A 32 -5.27 -7.59 -4.72
C THR A 32 -5.17 -8.79 -5.67
N ILE A 33 -4.40 -9.81 -5.32
CA ILE A 33 -4.17 -10.97 -6.20
C ILE A 33 -5.46 -11.73 -6.55
N PRO A 34 -6.34 -12.08 -5.58
CA PRO A 34 -7.60 -12.74 -5.91
C PRO A 34 -8.52 -11.91 -6.81
N ALA A 35 -8.43 -10.58 -6.72
CA ALA A 35 -9.25 -9.67 -7.50
C ALA A 35 -8.93 -9.67 -9.00
N TYR A 36 -7.79 -10.18 -9.42
CA TYR A 36 -7.52 -10.41 -10.85
C TYR A 36 -8.38 -11.52 -11.43
N ALA A 37 -8.76 -12.51 -10.63
CA ALA A 37 -9.68 -13.57 -11.06
C ALA A 37 -11.15 -13.20 -10.76
N ASN A 38 -11.40 -12.49 -9.66
CA ASN A 38 -12.73 -12.04 -9.24
C ASN A 38 -12.65 -10.61 -8.70
N PRO A 39 -12.86 -9.58 -9.53
CA PRO A 39 -12.73 -8.18 -9.12
C PRO A 39 -13.58 -7.80 -7.91
N THR A 40 -14.76 -8.41 -7.75
CA THR A 40 -15.66 -8.12 -6.62
C THR A 40 -15.13 -8.64 -5.27
N SER A 41 -14.09 -9.48 -5.28
CA SER A 41 -13.42 -9.92 -4.05
C SER A 41 -12.59 -8.80 -3.39
N ASN A 42 -12.28 -7.73 -4.11
CA ASN A 42 -11.59 -6.57 -3.54
C ASN A 42 -12.60 -5.55 -2.99
N PRO A 43 -12.56 -5.22 -1.70
CA PRO A 43 -13.52 -4.28 -1.10
C PRO A 43 -13.59 -2.91 -1.79
N GLY A 44 -12.50 -2.46 -2.41
CA GLY A 44 -12.44 -1.20 -3.16
C GLY A 44 -13.13 -1.26 -4.53
N LEU A 45 -13.48 -2.46 -5.01
CA LEU A 45 -14.08 -2.66 -6.33
C LEU A 45 -15.55 -3.12 -6.28
N ILE A 46 -16.07 -3.44 -5.11
CA ILE A 46 -17.40 -4.10 -4.95
C ILE A 46 -18.51 -3.42 -5.75
N ASN A 47 -18.56 -2.10 -5.79
CA ASN A 47 -19.62 -1.36 -6.49
C ASN A 47 -19.08 -0.61 -7.74
N LEU A 48 -17.84 -0.81 -8.12
CA LEU A 48 -17.23 -0.19 -9.29
C LEU A 48 -17.17 -1.11 -10.50
N VAL A 49 -17.49 -2.39 -10.30
CA VAL A 49 -17.39 -3.42 -11.33
C VAL A 49 -18.75 -4.08 -11.51
N ASP A 50 -19.23 -4.12 -12.74
CA ASP A 50 -20.34 -4.98 -13.09
C ASP A 50 -19.92 -6.44 -12.90
N PRO A 51 -20.63 -7.22 -12.05
CA PRO A 51 -20.32 -8.63 -11.82
C PRO A 51 -20.32 -9.49 -13.08
N ALA A 52 -21.04 -9.05 -14.12
CA ALA A 52 -21.10 -9.72 -15.40
C ALA A 52 -19.85 -9.50 -16.28
N LEU A 53 -19.03 -8.51 -15.95
CA LEU A 53 -17.81 -8.20 -16.66
C LEU A 53 -16.62 -8.82 -15.93
N SER A 54 -15.82 -9.58 -16.66
CA SER A 54 -14.48 -9.96 -16.23
C SER A 54 -13.62 -8.70 -15.95
N LEU A 55 -12.35 -8.87 -15.65
CA LEU A 55 -11.41 -7.80 -15.40
C LEU A 55 -11.45 -6.74 -16.52
N GLY A 56 -12.27 -5.69 -16.33
CA GLY A 56 -12.36 -4.55 -17.25
C GLY A 56 -11.21 -3.56 -17.05
N GLU A 57 -11.10 -2.59 -17.96
CA GLU A 57 -10.02 -1.58 -17.93
C GLU A 57 -9.95 -0.83 -16.60
N THR A 58 -11.08 -0.43 -16.03
CA THR A 58 -11.14 0.31 -14.75
C THR A 58 -10.64 -0.53 -13.59
N ALA A 59 -11.08 -1.79 -13.49
CA ALA A 59 -10.64 -2.71 -12.45
C ALA A 59 -9.15 -3.04 -12.62
N GLY A 60 -8.71 -3.28 -13.85
CA GLY A 60 -7.31 -3.53 -14.18
C GLY A 60 -6.41 -2.35 -13.80
N ALA A 61 -6.81 -1.12 -14.12
CA ALA A 61 -6.07 0.08 -13.74
C ALA A 61 -5.99 0.26 -12.21
N PHE A 62 -7.10 0.01 -11.50
CA PHE A 62 -7.13 0.06 -10.05
C PHE A 62 -6.18 -0.97 -9.42
N LEU A 63 -6.25 -2.23 -9.85
CA LEU A 63 -5.39 -3.30 -9.34
C LEU A 63 -3.92 -3.06 -9.68
N GLY A 64 -3.61 -2.56 -10.89
CA GLY A 64 -2.26 -2.21 -11.29
C GLY A 64 -1.67 -1.10 -10.42
N ARG A 65 -2.44 -0.07 -10.10
CA ARG A 65 -2.03 0.99 -9.17
C ARG A 65 -1.76 0.42 -7.77
N GLN A 66 -2.66 -0.41 -7.25
CA GLN A 66 -2.46 -1.07 -5.95
C GLN A 66 -1.19 -1.91 -5.95
N LEU A 67 -1.02 -2.77 -6.96
CA LEU A 67 0.13 -3.66 -7.05
C LEU A 67 1.45 -2.89 -7.10
N THR A 68 1.50 -1.76 -7.81
CA THR A 68 2.69 -0.91 -7.87
C THR A 68 3.08 -0.42 -6.47
N VAL A 69 2.13 0.12 -5.70
CA VAL A 69 2.40 0.60 -4.33
C VAL A 69 2.81 -0.54 -3.41
N ILE A 70 2.14 -1.70 -3.51
CA ILE A 70 2.46 -2.90 -2.76
C ILE A 70 3.91 -3.35 -3.01
N LEU A 71 4.31 -3.44 -4.28
CA LEU A 71 5.66 -3.87 -4.65
C LEU A 71 6.73 -2.93 -4.10
N VAL A 72 6.54 -1.62 -4.24
CA VAL A 72 7.47 -0.63 -3.68
C VAL A 72 7.58 -0.78 -2.16
N ALA A 73 6.46 -0.95 -1.46
CA ALA A 73 6.44 -1.13 -0.01
C ALA A 73 7.16 -2.43 0.41
N LEU A 74 6.88 -3.55 -0.27
CA LEU A 74 7.52 -4.83 0.02
C LEU A 74 9.02 -4.81 -0.27
N ILE A 75 9.45 -4.22 -1.39
CA ILE A 75 10.87 -4.06 -1.71
C ILE A 75 11.53 -3.18 -0.65
N GLY A 76 10.91 -2.07 -0.25
CA GLY A 76 11.38 -1.22 0.83
C GLY A 76 11.50 -1.96 2.16
N ALA A 77 10.50 -2.77 2.51
CA ALA A 77 10.49 -3.58 3.73
C ALA A 77 11.64 -4.61 3.75
N VAL A 78 11.88 -5.29 2.63
CA VAL A 78 12.93 -6.32 2.52
C VAL A 78 14.32 -5.68 2.48
N THR A 79 14.52 -4.69 1.62
CA THR A 79 15.85 -4.09 1.42
C THR A 79 16.26 -3.16 2.56
N GLY A 80 15.30 -2.54 3.25
CA GLY A 80 15.57 -1.54 4.27
C GLY A 80 16.17 -0.23 3.73
N LEU A 81 16.10 -0.02 2.41
CA LEU A 81 16.56 1.22 1.80
C LEU A 81 15.65 2.37 2.22
N ARG A 82 16.22 3.38 2.89
CA ARG A 82 15.49 4.51 3.47
C ARG A 82 14.48 5.14 2.52
N HIS A 83 14.90 5.44 1.31
CA HIS A 83 14.05 6.08 0.30
C HIS A 83 12.91 5.17 -0.15
N LEU A 84 13.12 3.87 -0.28
CA LEU A 84 12.05 2.93 -0.64
C LEU A 84 11.04 2.74 0.49
N VAL A 85 11.49 2.72 1.75
CA VAL A 85 10.58 2.70 2.91
C VAL A 85 9.73 3.96 2.96
N MET A 86 10.32 5.12 2.71
CA MET A 86 9.58 6.39 2.67
C MET A 86 8.60 6.47 1.50
N ILE A 87 9.01 6.07 0.29
CA ILE A 87 8.15 6.07 -0.89
C ILE A 87 7.01 5.06 -0.72
N GLY A 88 7.30 3.86 -0.20
CA GLY A 88 6.29 2.86 0.12
C GLY A 88 5.30 3.35 1.17
N GLY A 89 5.78 3.97 2.25
CA GLY A 89 4.95 4.60 3.28
C GLY A 89 4.06 5.71 2.72
N PHE A 90 4.61 6.58 1.86
CA PHE A 90 3.86 7.64 1.20
C PHE A 90 2.79 7.07 0.25
N GLY A 91 3.15 6.10 -0.58
CA GLY A 91 2.20 5.45 -1.48
C GLY A 91 1.05 4.80 -0.73
N MET A 92 1.35 4.07 0.36
CA MET A 92 0.33 3.48 1.23
C MET A 92 -0.57 4.56 1.86
N ALA A 93 0.02 5.64 2.40
CA ALA A 93 -0.72 6.72 3.03
C ALA A 93 -1.61 7.46 2.03
N PHE A 94 -1.04 7.87 0.91
CA PHE A 94 -1.76 8.67 -0.08
C PHE A 94 -2.87 7.86 -0.76
N MET A 95 -2.56 6.69 -1.29
CA MET A 95 -3.52 5.87 -2.02
C MET A 95 -4.70 5.47 -1.12
N ASN A 96 -4.40 4.91 0.05
CA ASN A 96 -5.46 4.45 0.95
C ASN A 96 -6.23 5.60 1.60
N GLY A 97 -5.55 6.72 1.92
CA GLY A 97 -6.20 7.91 2.45
C GLY A 97 -7.14 8.57 1.44
N HIS A 98 -6.68 8.72 0.20
CA HIS A 98 -7.51 9.23 -0.90
C HIS A 98 -8.74 8.35 -1.13
N ASP A 99 -8.54 7.04 -1.24
CA ASP A 99 -9.64 6.11 -1.47
C ASP A 99 -10.62 6.09 -0.28
N ALA A 100 -10.12 6.15 0.95
CA ALA A 100 -10.96 6.22 2.15
C ALA A 100 -11.82 7.50 2.22
N ILE A 101 -11.25 8.65 1.82
CA ILE A 101 -12.00 9.91 1.75
C ILE A 101 -13.10 9.82 0.69
N LEU A 102 -12.77 9.34 -0.51
CA LEU A 102 -13.77 9.18 -1.57
C LEU A 102 -14.88 8.19 -1.17
N MET A 103 -14.50 7.04 -0.64
CA MET A 103 -15.46 6.04 -0.17
C MET A 103 -16.34 6.57 0.98
N GLY A 104 -15.75 7.36 1.89
CA GLY A 104 -16.49 7.98 2.99
C GLY A 104 -17.46 9.09 2.55
N LEU A 105 -17.12 9.84 1.49
CA LEU A 105 -17.93 10.96 1.00
C LEU A 105 -19.03 10.53 0.03
N VAL A 106 -18.74 9.58 -0.87
CA VAL A 106 -19.66 9.19 -1.95
C VAL A 106 -20.15 7.76 -1.85
N GLY A 107 -19.51 6.94 -1.00
CA GLY A 107 -19.88 5.55 -0.79
C GLY A 107 -21.08 5.40 0.13
N GLY A 108 -21.91 4.39 -0.13
CA GLY A 108 -22.97 3.98 0.77
C GLY A 108 -22.44 3.19 1.99
N PRO A 109 -23.34 2.60 2.79
CA PRO A 109 -22.99 1.80 3.97
C PRO A 109 -21.99 0.68 3.68
N ASP A 110 -22.02 0.10 2.50
CA ASP A 110 -21.17 -1.02 2.08
C ASP A 110 -19.69 -0.64 1.99
N PHE A 111 -19.39 0.65 1.82
CA PHE A 111 -18.01 1.15 1.77
C PHE A 111 -17.39 1.50 3.13
N ARG A 112 -18.15 1.48 4.22
CA ARG A 112 -17.65 1.90 5.54
C ARG A 112 -16.45 1.11 6.00
N VAL A 113 -16.47 -0.20 5.81
CA VAL A 113 -15.34 -1.08 6.20
C VAL A 113 -14.11 -0.76 5.38
N ALA A 114 -14.25 -0.58 4.07
CA ALA A 114 -13.15 -0.22 3.18
C ALA A 114 -12.59 1.18 3.51
N ALA A 115 -13.45 2.15 3.81
CA ALA A 115 -13.05 3.50 4.21
C ALA A 115 -12.26 3.48 5.53
N ILE A 116 -12.74 2.75 6.55
CA ILE A 116 -12.04 2.62 7.84
C ILE A 116 -10.69 1.92 7.64
N ALA A 117 -10.65 0.82 6.90
CA ALA A 117 -9.41 0.12 6.60
C ALA A 117 -8.43 1.05 5.87
N GLY A 118 -8.88 1.81 4.88
CA GLY A 118 -8.08 2.79 4.16
C GLY A 118 -7.49 3.85 5.08
N LEU A 119 -8.27 4.40 6.01
CA LEU A 119 -7.78 5.36 7.01
C LEU A 119 -6.69 4.75 7.92
N VAL A 120 -6.89 3.52 8.38
CA VAL A 120 -5.88 2.81 9.18
C VAL A 120 -4.58 2.67 8.39
N PHE A 121 -4.65 2.23 7.15
CA PHE A 121 -3.47 2.12 6.28
C PHE A 121 -2.81 3.47 6.02
N ALA A 122 -3.60 4.53 5.84
CA ALA A 122 -3.07 5.88 5.67
C ALA A 122 -2.28 6.33 6.90
N VAL A 123 -2.82 6.15 8.10
CA VAL A 123 -2.15 6.50 9.36
C VAL A 123 -0.87 5.69 9.56
N LEU A 124 -0.89 4.38 9.31
CA LEU A 124 0.29 3.53 9.44
C LEU A 124 1.37 3.88 8.41
N GLY A 125 0.97 4.24 7.19
CA GLY A 125 1.88 4.74 6.16
C GLY A 125 2.57 6.04 6.58
N LEU A 126 1.81 7.03 7.09
CA LEU A 126 2.36 8.27 7.63
C LEU A 126 3.28 8.03 8.82
N LEU A 127 2.88 7.14 9.74
CA LEU A 127 3.71 6.75 10.88
C LEU A 127 5.05 6.17 10.41
N SER A 128 5.04 5.32 9.40
CA SER A 128 6.27 4.74 8.83
C SER A 128 7.20 5.84 8.31
N ILE A 129 6.68 6.87 7.63
CA ILE A 129 7.47 8.01 7.14
C ILE A 129 8.09 8.77 8.30
N VAL A 130 7.29 9.12 9.32
CA VAL A 130 7.75 9.89 10.49
C VAL A 130 8.85 9.14 11.24
N LEU A 131 8.70 7.83 11.43
CA LEU A 131 9.69 6.99 12.08
C LEU A 131 11.02 6.96 11.30
N VAL A 132 10.95 6.81 9.98
CA VAL A 132 12.15 6.84 9.12
C VAL A 132 12.79 8.23 9.10
N TRP A 133 11.96 9.29 9.10
CA TRP A 133 12.47 10.66 9.05
C TRP A 133 13.22 11.04 10.34
N ARG A 134 12.73 10.58 11.49
CA ARG A 134 13.33 10.82 12.82
C ARG A 134 14.52 9.93 13.11
N ALA A 135 14.70 8.82 12.38
CA ALA A 135 15.82 7.93 12.61
C ALA A 135 17.16 8.58 12.18
N PRO A 136 18.25 8.31 12.90
CA PRO A 136 19.57 8.83 12.55
C PRO A 136 19.94 8.54 11.10
N LYS A 137 20.56 9.53 10.44
CA LYS A 137 21.15 9.31 9.12
C LYS A 137 22.44 8.53 9.29
N ALA A 138 22.46 7.26 8.89
CA ALA A 138 23.66 6.44 8.83
C ALA A 138 24.62 6.92 7.73
#